data_ecb503ca1cfb550a4be3f69cec330a66
#
_entry.id   ecb503ca1cfb550a4be3f69cec330a66
#
_cell.length_a   1.000
_cell.length_b   1.000
_cell.length_c   1.000
_cell.angle_alpha   90.00
_cell.angle_beta   90.00
_cell.angle_gamma   90.00
#
_symmetry.space_group_name_H-M   'P 1'
#
loop_
_entity.id
_entity.type
_entity.pdbx_description
1 polymer ?
#
loop_
_entity_poly.entity_id
_entity_poly.type
_entity_poly.pdbx_seq_one_letter_code
_entity_poly.pdbx_strand_id
1 'polypeptide(L)'
;SSLIGHGEPVVVKPSYGITHPEPELAIVIGKRGKDIAEKDALSYVFGFTIINDVTSPGLKEKDSIELISPTPGGGGAYSKLLGWRNVRDTDHAGSNYLTYHARSKGTDTFGPIGPWIVTTDSIPDANNLAVNSFDGEEAAFVDSTANLTFSVQRIISHASAYMTLLPGDIIHCGTSMRPAQDSRFRGLTDWDIQQTEGRPMNIAIEGIGTLSNPVVIERD
;
A
#
# COMPACT_ATOMS: atom_id res chain seq x y z
N SER A 1 -5.08 -15.36 6.39
CA SER A 1 -4.66 -14.61 5.23
C SER A 1 -5.07 -13.15 5.35
N SER A 2 -4.21 -12.22 4.94
CA SER A 2 -4.54 -10.79 4.95
C SER A 2 -5.61 -10.44 3.90
N LEU A 3 -5.70 -11.17 2.81
CA LEU A 3 -6.63 -10.88 1.72
C LEU A 3 -8.08 -11.25 2.07
N ILE A 4 -8.98 -10.30 1.84
CA ILE A 4 -10.44 -10.45 1.95
C ILE A 4 -11.13 -9.79 0.76
N GLY A 5 -12.36 -10.18 0.49
CA GLY A 5 -13.17 -9.65 -0.61
C GLY A 5 -13.95 -8.38 -0.26
N HIS A 6 -14.60 -7.84 -1.27
CA HIS A 6 -15.58 -6.76 -1.10
C HIS A 6 -16.71 -7.19 -0.17
N GLY A 7 -17.08 -6.33 0.77
CA GLY A 7 -18.15 -6.58 1.75
C GLY A 7 -17.70 -7.36 2.99
N GLU A 8 -16.56 -8.02 2.97
CA GLU A 8 -16.03 -8.70 4.14
C GLU A 8 -15.45 -7.70 5.16
N PRO A 9 -15.55 -7.96 6.48
CA PRO A 9 -15.10 -7.02 7.48
C PRO A 9 -13.59 -6.96 7.62
N VAL A 10 -13.04 -5.75 7.76
CA VAL A 10 -11.69 -5.55 8.28
C VAL A 10 -11.77 -5.61 9.80
N VAL A 11 -11.05 -6.57 10.38
CA VAL A 11 -11.04 -6.82 11.83
C VAL A 11 -9.80 -6.20 12.44
N VAL A 12 -9.99 -5.31 13.42
CA VAL A 12 -8.90 -4.68 14.16
C VAL A 12 -9.05 -4.88 15.65
N LYS A 13 -7.92 -4.87 16.38
CA LYS A 13 -7.89 -4.93 17.84
C LYS A 13 -7.39 -3.63 18.43
N PRO A 14 -7.89 -3.20 19.61
CA PRO A 14 -7.36 -2.01 20.27
C PRO A 14 -5.85 -2.04 20.47
N SER A 15 -5.31 -3.24 20.71
CA SER A 15 -3.86 -3.45 20.89
C SER A 15 -3.01 -3.20 19.64
N TYR A 16 -3.63 -3.06 18.44
CA TYR A 16 -2.89 -2.73 17.21
C TYR A 16 -2.47 -1.24 17.16
N GLY A 17 -3.15 -0.38 17.95
CA GLY A 17 -2.94 1.06 17.89
C GLY A 17 -3.51 1.66 16.61
N ILE A 18 -3.09 2.87 16.27
CA ILE A 18 -3.55 3.56 15.06
C ILE A 18 -3.45 2.63 13.85
N THR A 19 -4.54 2.52 13.11
CA THR A 19 -4.64 1.71 11.89
C THR A 19 -5.43 2.50 10.86
N HIS A 20 -4.89 2.63 9.64
CA HIS A 20 -5.48 3.47 8.60
C HIS A 20 -5.56 2.74 7.24
N PRO A 21 -6.48 3.16 6.36
CA PRO A 21 -6.54 2.63 5.00
C PRO A 21 -5.44 3.23 4.12
N GLU A 22 -5.03 2.48 3.11
CA GLU A 22 -4.19 2.95 2.01
C GLU A 22 -4.85 2.53 0.69
N PRO A 23 -5.65 3.43 0.06
CA PRO A 23 -6.31 3.18 -1.22
C PRO A 23 -5.30 3.06 -2.35
N GLU A 24 -5.31 1.93 -3.07
CA GLU A 24 -4.34 1.68 -4.13
C GLU A 24 -4.98 1.04 -5.36
N LEU A 25 -4.48 1.43 -6.54
CA LEU A 25 -4.69 0.68 -7.76
C LEU A 25 -3.89 -0.63 -7.69
N ALA A 26 -4.51 -1.75 -8.05
CA ALA A 26 -3.85 -3.04 -8.13
C ALA A 26 -3.84 -3.55 -9.58
N ILE A 27 -2.67 -3.98 -10.03
CA ILE A 27 -2.41 -4.56 -11.35
C ILE A 27 -2.56 -6.07 -11.23
N VAL A 28 -3.36 -6.70 -12.07
CA VAL A 28 -3.47 -8.15 -12.17
C VAL A 28 -2.68 -8.62 -13.39
N ILE A 29 -1.67 -9.43 -13.17
CA ILE A 29 -0.82 -9.98 -14.24
C ILE A 29 -1.58 -11.07 -14.99
N GLY A 30 -1.56 -11.02 -16.30
CA GLY A 30 -2.24 -11.98 -17.18
C GLY A 30 -1.30 -12.91 -17.95
N LYS A 31 -0.01 -12.60 -17.98
CA LYS A 31 0.96 -13.33 -18.78
C LYS A 31 2.27 -13.49 -18.04
N ARG A 32 2.85 -14.70 -18.10
CA ARG A 32 4.16 -14.95 -17.51
C ARG A 32 5.23 -14.05 -18.15
N GLY A 33 6.04 -13.38 -17.31
CA GLY A 33 7.11 -12.50 -17.78
C GLY A 33 8.25 -12.35 -16.79
N LYS A 34 9.44 -12.06 -17.34
CA LYS A 34 10.66 -11.73 -16.61
C LYS A 34 11.43 -10.70 -17.44
N ASP A 35 12.07 -9.74 -16.77
CA ASP A 35 12.85 -8.67 -17.41
C ASP A 35 12.03 -7.89 -18.47
N ILE A 36 10.78 -7.56 -18.13
CA ILE A 36 9.82 -6.91 -19.03
C ILE A 36 10.24 -5.45 -19.23
N ALA A 37 10.43 -5.04 -20.50
CA ALA A 37 10.68 -3.64 -20.81
C ALA A 37 9.41 -2.77 -20.56
N GLU A 38 9.58 -1.53 -20.09
CA GLU A 38 8.46 -0.64 -19.79
C GLU A 38 7.49 -0.49 -20.96
N LYS A 39 7.98 -0.34 -22.17
CA LYS A 39 7.16 -0.21 -23.40
C LYS A 39 6.24 -1.40 -23.67
N ASP A 40 6.59 -2.57 -23.16
CA ASP A 40 5.87 -3.83 -23.39
C ASP A 40 5.01 -4.22 -22.16
N ALA A 41 5.15 -3.52 -21.05
CA ALA A 41 4.60 -3.90 -19.75
C ALA A 41 3.08 -4.11 -19.75
N LEU A 42 2.33 -3.22 -20.38
CA LEU A 42 0.85 -3.33 -20.43
C LEU A 42 0.37 -4.59 -21.17
N SER A 43 1.19 -5.16 -22.05
CA SER A 43 0.84 -6.42 -22.73
C SER A 43 0.85 -7.65 -21.81
N TYR A 44 1.34 -7.50 -20.58
CA TYR A 44 1.36 -8.53 -19.55
C TYR A 44 0.23 -8.38 -18.52
N VAL A 45 -0.53 -7.29 -18.60
CA VAL A 45 -1.64 -7.00 -17.68
C VAL A 45 -2.92 -7.68 -18.16
N PHE A 46 -3.59 -8.39 -17.27
CA PHE A 46 -4.95 -8.89 -17.49
C PHE A 46 -5.98 -7.78 -17.25
N GLY A 47 -5.82 -7.05 -16.16
CA GLY A 47 -6.74 -6.00 -15.76
C GLY A 47 -6.29 -5.31 -14.48
N PHE A 48 -7.20 -4.53 -13.93
CA PHE A 48 -7.00 -3.72 -12.74
C PHE A 48 -8.11 -3.97 -11.72
N THR A 49 -7.78 -3.80 -10.46
CA THR A 49 -8.73 -3.84 -9.34
C THR A 49 -8.31 -2.84 -8.28
N ILE A 50 -9.07 -2.76 -7.20
CA ILE A 50 -8.75 -1.92 -6.05
C ILE A 50 -8.20 -2.81 -4.93
N ILE A 51 -7.18 -2.36 -4.23
CA ILE A 51 -6.75 -2.92 -2.96
C ILE A 51 -6.70 -1.82 -1.89
N ASN A 52 -7.07 -2.16 -0.68
CA ASN A 52 -6.83 -1.33 0.48
C ASN A 52 -5.68 -1.97 1.27
N ASP A 53 -4.48 -1.39 1.19
CA ASP A 53 -3.32 -1.86 1.93
C ASP A 53 -3.38 -1.34 3.38
N VAL A 54 -4.34 -1.87 4.15
CA VAL A 54 -4.57 -1.45 5.54
C VAL A 54 -3.29 -1.56 6.33
N THR A 55 -2.89 -0.47 6.96
CA THR A 55 -1.61 -0.35 7.65
C THR A 55 -1.80 0.07 9.10
N SER A 56 -1.11 -0.62 10.02
CA SER A 56 -1.05 -0.24 11.42
C SER A 56 0.31 0.33 11.79
N PRO A 57 0.47 1.67 11.87
CA PRO A 57 1.65 2.30 12.44
C PRO A 57 1.96 1.83 13.88
N GLY A 58 0.95 1.52 14.68
CA GLY A 58 1.14 1.02 16.04
C GLY A 58 1.81 -0.36 16.10
N LEU A 59 1.50 -1.27 15.18
CA LEU A 59 2.23 -2.53 15.02
C LEU A 59 3.61 -2.31 14.39
N LYS A 60 3.71 -1.39 13.43
CA LYS A 60 4.97 -1.03 12.78
C LYS A 60 6.00 -0.51 13.78
N GLU A 61 5.58 0.30 14.74
CA GLU A 61 6.46 0.78 15.81
C GLU A 61 7.06 -0.38 16.60
N LYS A 62 6.25 -1.38 16.96
CA LYS A 62 6.69 -2.59 17.68
C LYS A 62 7.63 -3.49 16.87
N ASP A 63 7.59 -3.38 15.54
CA ASP A 63 8.42 -4.14 14.60
C ASP A 63 9.62 -3.35 14.08
N SER A 64 9.88 -2.17 14.65
CA SER A 64 11.02 -1.34 14.30
C SER A 64 12.18 -1.59 15.26
N ILE A 65 13.36 -1.84 14.70
CA ILE A 65 14.61 -2.04 15.44
C ILE A 65 15.50 -0.85 15.18
N GLU A 66 15.93 -0.18 16.24
CA GLU A 66 16.93 0.86 16.16
C GLU A 66 18.33 0.25 16.16
N LEU A 67 19.09 0.53 15.12
CA LEU A 67 20.51 0.21 15.04
C LEU A 67 21.33 1.46 15.37
N ILE A 68 21.95 1.48 16.52
CA ILE A 68 22.80 2.59 16.97
C ILE A 68 24.22 2.30 16.54
N SER A 69 24.80 3.19 15.73
CA SER A 69 26.23 3.18 15.44
C SER A 69 26.96 4.11 16.41
N PRO A 70 27.79 3.57 17.33
CA PRO A 70 28.44 4.39 18.36
C PRO A 70 29.57 5.27 17.84
N THR A 71 30.07 5.01 16.64
CA THR A 71 31.18 5.75 16.02
C THR A 71 30.93 6.03 14.55
N PRO A 72 31.11 7.28 14.08
CA PRO A 72 31.08 7.62 12.67
C PRO A 72 32.10 6.76 11.89
N GLY A 73 31.65 6.05 10.88
CA GLY A 73 32.53 5.20 10.05
C GLY A 73 33.14 3.99 10.76
N GLY A 74 32.85 3.79 12.03
CA GLY A 74 33.44 2.77 12.89
C GLY A 74 32.58 1.53 13.02
N GLY A 75 32.65 0.66 12.08
CA GLY A 75 31.84 -0.55 12.21
C GLY A 75 32.44 -1.79 11.57
N GLY A 76 33.69 -2.09 11.80
CA GLY A 76 34.30 -3.38 11.45
C GLY A 76 33.76 -4.04 10.16
N ALA A 77 33.72 -5.37 10.12
CA ALA A 77 33.17 -6.12 8.98
C ALA A 77 31.68 -5.84 8.70
N TYR A 78 30.91 -5.44 9.71
CA TYR A 78 29.47 -5.19 9.57
C TYR A 78 29.17 -3.88 8.81
N SER A 79 29.99 -2.85 8.99
CA SER A 79 29.82 -1.59 8.23
C SER A 79 30.16 -1.75 6.76
N LYS A 80 31.10 -2.64 6.42
CA LYS A 80 31.42 -2.97 5.03
C LYS A 80 30.27 -3.74 4.37
N LEU A 81 29.63 -4.65 5.11
CA LEU A 81 28.49 -5.40 4.62
C LEU A 81 27.23 -4.53 4.40
N LEU A 82 27.08 -3.49 5.23
CA LEU A 82 25.98 -2.52 5.18
C LEU A 82 26.36 -1.20 4.53
N GLY A 83 27.51 -1.14 3.86
CA GLY A 83 28.02 0.09 3.22
C GLY A 83 27.07 0.72 2.20
N TRP A 84 26.19 -0.08 1.59
CA TRP A 84 25.09 0.38 0.73
C TRP A 84 23.99 1.13 1.49
N ARG A 85 23.93 0.98 2.82
CA ARG A 85 23.04 1.72 3.71
C ARG A 85 23.70 2.98 4.27
N ASN A 86 24.90 3.31 3.83
CA ASN A 86 25.52 4.57 4.23
C ASN A 86 24.60 5.72 3.85
N VAL A 87 23.74 6.02 4.78
CA VAL A 87 23.07 7.27 4.87
C VAL A 87 24.16 8.34 4.82
N ARG A 88 23.96 9.33 4.02
CA ARG A 88 24.89 10.33 3.52
C ARG A 88 25.57 11.21 4.58
N ASP A 89 25.52 10.83 5.84
CA ASP A 89 26.12 11.59 6.93
C ASP A 89 27.03 10.67 7.74
N THR A 90 28.32 10.73 7.39
CA THR A 90 29.36 9.94 8.04
C THR A 90 29.95 10.63 9.27
N ASP A 91 29.55 11.86 9.57
CA ASP A 91 30.19 12.68 10.59
C ASP A 91 29.50 12.60 11.94
N HIS A 92 28.33 11.95 12.01
CA HIS A 92 27.57 11.80 13.25
C HIS A 92 27.29 10.34 13.58
N ALA A 93 27.39 10.01 14.89
CA ALA A 93 26.77 8.81 15.43
C ALA A 93 25.27 8.89 15.09
N GLY A 94 24.74 7.93 14.34
CA GLY A 94 23.38 7.96 13.82
C GLY A 94 22.62 6.71 14.18
N SER A 95 21.31 6.87 14.33
CA SER A 95 20.37 5.75 14.45
C SER A 95 19.79 5.43 13.10
N ASN A 96 19.78 4.14 12.76
CA ASN A 96 19.06 3.62 11.61
C ASN A 96 17.93 2.73 12.11
N TYR A 97 16.72 2.94 11.59
CA TYR A 97 15.59 2.10 11.92
C TYR A 97 15.37 1.07 10.83
N LEU A 98 15.33 -0.20 11.22
CA LEU A 98 14.86 -1.31 10.38
C LEU A 98 13.44 -1.62 10.79
N THR A 99 12.49 -1.45 9.88
CA THR A 99 11.10 -1.75 10.11
C THR A 99 10.68 -2.97 9.30
N TYR A 100 10.07 -3.94 9.98
CA TYR A 100 9.46 -5.10 9.35
C TYR A 100 7.95 -4.86 9.20
N HIS A 101 7.45 -4.94 7.99
CA HIS A 101 6.02 -4.69 7.72
C HIS A 101 5.14 -5.93 7.80
N ALA A 102 5.66 -7.08 8.24
CA ALA A 102 4.91 -8.33 8.24
C ALA A 102 3.61 -8.25 9.06
N ARG A 103 3.66 -7.72 10.28
CA ARG A 103 2.45 -7.55 11.11
C ARG A 103 1.65 -6.32 10.74
N SER A 104 2.32 -5.21 10.46
CA SER A 104 1.65 -3.94 10.20
C SER A 104 0.80 -3.92 8.93
N LYS A 105 1.04 -4.83 7.98
CA LYS A 105 0.32 -4.99 6.72
C LYS A 105 -0.20 -6.41 6.47
N GLY A 106 0.50 -7.44 6.97
CA GLY A 106 0.17 -8.85 6.75
C GLY A 106 -0.78 -9.45 7.78
N THR A 107 -1.33 -8.66 8.70
CA THR A 107 -2.36 -9.10 9.65
C THR A 107 -3.61 -9.55 8.89
N ASP A 108 -4.32 -10.54 9.43
CA ASP A 108 -5.56 -11.03 8.84
C ASP A 108 -6.52 -9.87 8.55
N THR A 109 -7.17 -9.92 7.39
CA THR A 109 -8.12 -8.93 6.86
C THR A 109 -7.56 -7.57 6.44
N PHE A 110 -6.24 -7.35 6.50
CA PHE A 110 -5.62 -6.05 6.17
C PHE A 110 -5.43 -5.79 4.68
N GLY A 111 -5.83 -6.73 3.82
CA GLY A 111 -5.76 -6.60 2.36
C GLY A 111 -7.12 -6.78 1.67
N PRO A 112 -8.13 -5.92 1.95
CA PRO A 112 -9.35 -5.92 1.16
C PRO A 112 -9.05 -5.71 -0.32
N ILE A 113 -9.60 -6.55 -1.20
CA ILE A 113 -9.39 -6.49 -2.65
C ILE A 113 -10.70 -6.70 -3.41
N GLY A 114 -10.89 -5.96 -4.50
CA GLY A 114 -12.08 -6.02 -5.34
C GLY A 114 -12.54 -4.62 -5.81
N PRO A 115 -13.83 -4.43 -6.10
CA PRO A 115 -14.94 -5.39 -6.01
C PRO A 115 -14.88 -6.47 -7.11
N TRP A 116 -14.23 -6.19 -8.24
CA TRP A 116 -14.00 -7.06 -9.39
C TRP A 116 -12.72 -6.65 -10.12
N ILE A 117 -12.33 -7.43 -11.10
CA ILE A 117 -11.24 -7.09 -12.01
C ILE A 117 -11.84 -6.50 -13.28
N VAL A 118 -11.36 -5.32 -13.69
CA VAL A 118 -11.71 -4.69 -14.96
C VAL A 118 -10.55 -4.91 -15.93
N THR A 119 -10.85 -5.47 -17.10
CA THR A 119 -9.84 -5.78 -18.12
C THR A 119 -9.26 -4.52 -18.77
N THR A 120 -8.07 -4.62 -19.33
CA THR A 120 -7.32 -3.47 -19.86
C THR A 120 -8.02 -2.73 -20.99
N ASP A 121 -8.90 -3.40 -21.75
CA ASP A 121 -9.69 -2.77 -22.82
C ASP A 121 -10.71 -1.75 -22.32
N SER A 122 -11.12 -1.86 -21.05
CA SER A 122 -12.07 -0.95 -20.41
C SER A 122 -11.40 0.19 -19.62
N ILE A 123 -10.08 0.14 -19.44
CA ILE A 123 -9.28 1.17 -18.74
C ILE A 123 -8.32 1.83 -19.73
N PRO A 124 -8.68 2.98 -20.34
CA PRO A 124 -7.87 3.61 -21.37
C PRO A 124 -6.48 4.03 -20.89
N ASP A 125 -6.38 4.55 -19.67
CA ASP A 125 -5.11 4.96 -19.07
C ASP A 125 -5.14 4.74 -17.54
N ALA A 126 -4.51 3.66 -17.10
CA ALA A 126 -4.40 3.33 -15.68
C ALA A 126 -3.53 4.31 -14.86
N ASN A 127 -2.76 5.18 -15.54
CA ASN A 127 -1.94 6.20 -14.88
C ASN A 127 -2.69 7.53 -14.69
N ASN A 128 -3.98 7.61 -15.01
CA ASN A 128 -4.75 8.84 -14.86
C ASN A 128 -6.21 8.55 -14.47
N LEU A 129 -6.39 7.81 -13.38
CA LEU A 129 -7.69 7.48 -12.81
C LEU A 129 -7.93 8.29 -11.54
N ALA A 130 -9.14 8.84 -11.38
CA ALA A 130 -9.54 9.46 -10.12
C ALA A 130 -9.62 8.39 -9.00
N VAL A 131 -9.10 8.71 -7.83
CA VAL A 131 -9.13 7.88 -6.61
C VAL A 131 -9.84 8.67 -5.52
N ASN A 132 -10.92 8.13 -4.98
CA ASN A 132 -11.68 8.74 -3.89
C ASN A 132 -11.86 7.73 -2.76
N SER A 133 -11.78 8.21 -1.52
CA SER A 133 -12.05 7.37 -0.36
C SER A 133 -13.01 8.06 0.61
N PHE A 134 -13.83 7.24 1.28
CA PHE A 134 -14.89 7.73 2.15
C PHE A 134 -14.93 6.90 3.44
N ASP A 135 -15.15 7.58 4.57
CA ASP A 135 -15.52 6.99 5.84
C ASP A 135 -17.06 6.95 5.93
N GLY A 136 -17.64 5.81 5.61
CA GLY A 136 -19.06 5.73 5.33
C GLY A 136 -19.42 6.56 4.09
N GLU A 137 -20.17 7.65 4.27
CA GLU A 137 -20.54 8.60 3.20
C GLU A 137 -19.67 9.87 3.20
N GLU A 138 -18.88 10.07 4.24
CA GLU A 138 -18.03 11.26 4.39
C GLU A 138 -16.78 11.15 3.53
N ALA A 139 -16.57 12.10 2.62
CA ALA A 139 -15.37 12.15 1.81
C ALA A 139 -14.12 12.36 2.68
N ALA A 140 -13.20 11.42 2.62
CA ALA A 140 -11.95 11.47 3.38
C ALA A 140 -10.81 12.03 2.54
N PHE A 141 -10.49 11.37 1.44
CA PHE A 141 -9.39 11.76 0.56
C PHE A 141 -9.78 11.66 -0.90
N VAL A 142 -9.13 12.47 -1.72
CA VAL A 142 -9.27 12.50 -3.19
C VAL A 142 -7.88 12.59 -3.80
N ASP A 143 -7.65 11.86 -4.88
CA ASP A 143 -6.41 12.00 -5.65
C ASP A 143 -6.57 11.37 -7.05
N SER A 144 -5.44 11.15 -7.71
CA SER A 144 -5.38 10.46 -9.00
C SER A 144 -4.15 9.57 -9.06
N THR A 145 -4.24 8.46 -9.79
CA THR A 145 -3.07 7.62 -10.10
C THR A 145 -1.99 8.39 -10.88
N ALA A 146 -2.33 9.53 -11.49
CA ALA A 146 -1.35 10.41 -12.13
C ALA A 146 -0.36 11.05 -11.15
N ASN A 147 -0.68 11.07 -9.86
CA ASN A 147 0.19 11.60 -8.81
C ASN A 147 1.06 10.53 -8.13
N LEU A 148 0.98 9.27 -8.56
CA LEU A 148 1.90 8.23 -8.13
C LEU A 148 3.33 8.51 -8.62
N THR A 149 4.32 8.12 -7.84
CA THR A 149 5.75 8.33 -8.18
C THR A 149 6.16 7.59 -9.45
N PHE A 150 5.57 6.41 -9.66
CA PHE A 150 5.91 5.54 -10.78
C PHE A 150 4.67 5.15 -11.57
N SER A 151 4.81 5.09 -12.91
CA SER A 151 3.76 4.57 -13.78
C SER A 151 3.57 3.06 -13.60
N VAL A 152 2.39 2.57 -13.98
CA VAL A 152 2.08 1.13 -14.04
C VAL A 152 3.17 0.36 -14.81
N GLN A 153 3.60 0.89 -15.95
CA GLN A 153 4.63 0.26 -16.79
C GLN A 153 5.97 0.16 -16.05
N ARG A 154 6.36 1.22 -15.35
CA ARG A 154 7.60 1.25 -14.57
C ARG A 154 7.58 0.26 -13.42
N ILE A 155 6.45 0.16 -12.71
CA ILE A 155 6.25 -0.78 -11.61
C ILE A 155 6.40 -2.23 -12.09
N ILE A 156 5.74 -2.60 -13.19
CA ILE A 156 5.83 -3.94 -13.77
C ILE A 156 7.26 -4.25 -14.23
N SER A 157 7.90 -3.32 -14.95
CA SER A 157 9.27 -3.48 -15.41
C SER A 157 10.21 -3.71 -14.24
N HIS A 158 10.10 -2.89 -13.19
CA HIS A 158 10.93 -3.01 -12.00
C HIS A 158 10.70 -4.33 -11.26
N ALA A 159 9.48 -4.71 -10.99
CA ALA A 159 9.16 -5.97 -10.32
C ALA A 159 9.67 -7.18 -11.10
N SER A 160 9.48 -7.18 -12.43
CA SER A 160 9.91 -8.28 -13.30
C SER A 160 11.44 -8.41 -13.42
N ALA A 161 12.20 -7.37 -13.10
CA ALA A 161 13.67 -7.44 -13.08
C ALA A 161 14.21 -8.33 -11.95
N TYR A 162 13.44 -8.48 -10.86
CA TYR A 162 13.86 -9.27 -9.69
C TYR A 162 13.14 -10.61 -9.58
N MET A 163 11.88 -10.69 -10.00
CA MET A 163 11.06 -11.89 -9.88
C MET A 163 10.34 -12.20 -11.19
N THR A 164 10.09 -13.47 -11.47
CA THR A 164 9.21 -13.86 -12.59
C THR A 164 7.79 -13.59 -12.19
N LEU A 165 7.09 -12.80 -12.98
CA LEU A 165 5.65 -12.56 -12.81
C LEU A 165 4.84 -13.67 -13.48
N LEU A 166 3.78 -14.10 -12.83
CA LEU A 166 2.89 -15.18 -13.27
C LEU A 166 1.46 -14.66 -13.43
N PRO A 167 0.65 -15.28 -14.30
CA PRO A 167 -0.79 -15.00 -14.35
C PRO A 167 -1.45 -15.14 -12.98
N GLY A 168 -2.19 -14.11 -12.55
CA GLY A 168 -2.81 -14.04 -11.24
C GLY A 168 -1.97 -13.34 -10.16
N ASP A 169 -0.71 -13.03 -10.40
CA ASP A 169 0.05 -12.16 -9.51
C ASP A 169 -0.59 -10.77 -9.47
N ILE A 170 -0.61 -10.19 -8.28
CA ILE A 170 -1.15 -8.86 -8.04
C ILE A 170 -0.04 -7.94 -7.55
N ILE A 171 0.08 -6.78 -8.19
CA ILE A 171 1.02 -5.74 -7.81
C ILE A 171 0.21 -4.48 -7.52
N HIS A 172 0.24 -4.01 -6.28
CA HIS A 172 -0.38 -2.74 -5.94
C HIS A 172 0.61 -1.58 -6.09
N CYS A 173 0.06 -0.40 -6.47
CA CYS A 173 0.87 0.67 -7.04
C CYS A 173 1.33 1.71 -6.02
N GLY A 174 0.94 1.57 -4.77
CA GLY A 174 1.15 2.59 -3.75
C GLY A 174 -0.01 3.59 -3.68
N THR A 175 -0.02 4.35 -2.59
CA THR A 175 -1.09 5.29 -2.26
C THR A 175 -0.72 6.71 -2.66
N SER A 176 -1.64 7.39 -3.33
CA SER A 176 -1.64 8.84 -3.52
C SER A 176 -2.91 9.39 -2.89
N MET A 177 -2.79 10.32 -1.94
CA MET A 177 -3.93 10.82 -1.18
C MET A 177 -3.76 12.28 -0.80
N ARG A 178 -4.80 13.08 -1.05
CA ARG A 178 -4.94 14.45 -0.58
C ARG A 178 -6.25 14.57 0.19
N PRO A 179 -6.30 15.31 1.31
CA PRO A 179 -7.56 15.55 1.98
C PRO A 179 -8.63 16.08 1.01
N ALA A 180 -9.83 15.51 1.08
CA ALA A 180 -10.96 16.07 0.34
C ALA A 180 -11.29 17.47 0.86
N GLN A 181 -11.95 18.28 0.02
CA GLN A 181 -12.47 19.57 0.48
C GLN A 181 -13.39 19.32 1.67
N ASP A 182 -13.17 20.08 2.73
CA ASP A 182 -13.93 19.98 3.99
C ASP A 182 -13.78 18.66 4.76
N SER A 183 -12.84 17.78 4.34
CA SER A 183 -12.53 16.58 5.11
C SER A 183 -12.04 16.91 6.52
N ARG A 184 -12.51 16.12 7.51
CA ARG A 184 -11.97 16.17 8.87
C ARG A 184 -10.56 15.59 8.98
N PHE A 185 -10.16 14.75 8.02
CA PHE A 185 -8.85 14.14 7.96
C PHE A 185 -7.86 15.06 7.27
N ARG A 186 -6.67 15.26 7.86
CA ARG A 186 -5.60 16.09 7.31
C ARG A 186 -4.41 15.27 6.82
N GLY A 187 -4.31 14.03 7.27
CA GLY A 187 -3.29 13.06 6.89
C GLY A 187 -3.80 11.64 7.07
N LEU A 188 -3.05 10.67 6.56
CA LEU A 188 -3.41 9.24 6.61
C LEU A 188 -3.73 8.76 8.02
N THR A 189 -2.88 9.11 8.98
CA THR A 189 -3.00 8.65 10.36
C THR A 189 -4.15 9.29 11.14
N ASP A 190 -4.75 10.36 10.59
CA ASP A 190 -5.95 10.96 11.19
C ASP A 190 -7.20 10.08 10.96
N TRP A 191 -7.16 9.24 9.93
CA TRP A 191 -8.22 8.26 9.70
C TRP A 191 -7.89 6.94 10.42
N ASP A 192 -7.92 6.97 11.74
CA ASP A 192 -7.83 5.75 12.54
C ASP A 192 -9.15 4.98 12.47
N ILE A 193 -9.12 3.84 11.79
CA ILE A 193 -10.32 3.03 11.53
C ILE A 193 -10.90 2.43 12.81
N GLN A 194 -10.18 2.39 13.92
CA GLN A 194 -10.72 1.99 15.20
C GLN A 194 -11.79 2.98 15.74
N GLN A 195 -11.78 4.20 15.23
CA GLN A 195 -12.78 5.21 15.59
C GLN A 195 -14.03 5.17 14.70
N THR A 196 -14.06 4.23 13.73
CA THR A 196 -15.09 4.16 12.71
C THR A 196 -15.83 2.82 12.70
N GLU A 197 -15.88 2.15 13.85
CA GLU A 197 -16.54 0.86 14.03
C GLU A 197 -17.95 0.84 13.39
N GLY A 198 -18.21 -0.17 12.56
CA GLY A 198 -19.48 -0.34 11.86
C GLY A 198 -19.65 0.52 10.61
N ARG A 199 -18.80 1.53 10.38
CA ARG A 199 -18.81 2.30 9.13
C ARG A 199 -17.93 1.61 8.09
N PRO A 200 -18.35 1.54 6.81
CA PRO A 200 -17.53 0.98 5.76
C PRO A 200 -16.43 1.97 5.34
N MET A 201 -15.25 1.46 5.11
CA MET A 201 -14.25 2.14 4.29
C MET A 201 -14.62 1.92 2.83
N ASN A 202 -14.88 3.00 2.11
CA ASN A 202 -15.22 2.95 0.69
C ASN A 202 -14.08 3.55 -0.12
N ILE A 203 -13.56 2.78 -1.07
CA ILE A 203 -12.50 3.23 -2.00
C ILE A 203 -13.04 3.10 -3.41
N ALA A 204 -13.19 4.23 -4.10
CA ALA A 204 -13.66 4.29 -5.47
C ALA A 204 -12.50 4.67 -6.40
N ILE A 205 -12.28 3.87 -7.44
CA ILE A 205 -11.34 4.20 -8.52
C ILE A 205 -12.13 4.25 -9.83
N GLU A 206 -11.90 5.33 -10.56
CA GLU A 206 -12.55 5.60 -11.84
C GLU A 206 -12.44 4.40 -12.79
N GLY A 207 -13.55 4.03 -13.41
CA GLY A 207 -13.64 2.90 -14.34
C GLY A 207 -13.61 1.51 -13.68
N ILE A 208 -13.28 1.41 -12.38
CA ILE A 208 -13.24 0.11 -11.67
C ILE A 208 -14.47 -0.07 -10.79
N GLY A 209 -14.85 0.94 -10.03
CA GLY A 209 -15.99 0.85 -9.10
C GLY A 209 -15.58 1.20 -7.67
N THR A 210 -16.31 0.64 -6.69
CA THR A 210 -16.07 0.94 -5.27
C THR A 210 -15.85 -0.35 -4.47
N LEU A 211 -14.68 -0.47 -3.87
CA LEU A 211 -14.38 -1.45 -2.83
C LEU A 211 -14.92 -0.94 -1.50
N SER A 212 -15.77 -1.72 -0.84
CA SER A 212 -16.41 -1.34 0.42
C SER A 212 -16.23 -2.44 1.45
N ASN A 213 -15.69 -2.10 2.61
CA ASN A 213 -15.44 -3.04 3.69
C ASN A 213 -15.78 -2.42 5.05
N PRO A 214 -16.71 -3.00 5.82
CA PRO A 214 -17.01 -2.53 7.17
C PRO A 214 -15.83 -2.79 8.11
N VAL A 215 -15.73 -1.96 9.15
CA VAL A 215 -14.73 -2.13 10.21
C VAL A 215 -15.39 -2.79 11.42
N VAL A 216 -14.73 -3.82 11.94
CA VAL A 216 -15.14 -4.53 13.16
C VAL A 216 -14.00 -4.46 14.17
N ILE A 217 -14.31 -4.05 15.39
CA ILE A 217 -13.36 -4.05 16.51
C ILE A 217 -13.55 -5.32 17.32
N GLU A 218 -12.54 -6.20 17.24
CA GLU A 218 -12.49 -7.38 18.11
C GLU A 218 -11.95 -6.94 19.47
N ARG A 219 -12.82 -6.94 20.47
CA ARG A 219 -12.44 -6.64 21.86
C ARG A 219 -11.97 -7.92 22.54
N ASP A 220 -10.82 -7.83 23.18
CA ASP A 220 -10.23 -8.94 23.97
C ASP A 220 -11.15 -9.35 25.14
#